data_dad16bc9cd1f5303ef367054c04a44b4
#
_entry.id   dad16bc9cd1f5303ef367054c04a44b4
#
_cell.length_a   1.000
_cell.length_b   1.000
_cell.length_c   1.000
_cell.angle_alpha   90.00
_cell.angle_beta   90.00
_cell.angle_gamma   90.00
#
_symmetry.space_group_name_H-M   'P 1'
#
loop_
_entity.id
_entity.type
_entity.pdbx_description
1 polymer ?
#
loop_
_entity_poly.entity_id
_entity_poly.type
_entity_poly.pdbx_seq_one_letter_code
_entity_poly.pdbx_strand_id
1 'polypeptide(L)'
;MIDNPGLYDDLYMDLTFVDVFEKYGLDAPVDSFANAFARAGYMLWHANQAARYNILNGIKAPLSGHWKNSPHADDIDYQIEADFPGLMSPGMPNAASQISDKIGHIMNYGDGWYGGVFMGAMYSLAFTSNKSLPAAGRFTLWFKKP
;
A
#
# COMPACT_ATOMS: atom_id res chain seq x y z
N MET A 1 14.84 23.30 6.10
CA MET A 1 13.42 23.13 6.48
C MET A 1 12.61 23.38 5.23
N ILE A 2 11.72 22.53 4.87
CA ILE A 2 10.86 22.74 3.69
C ILE A 2 9.71 23.63 4.14
N ASP A 3 9.68 24.87 3.67
CA ASP A 3 8.76 25.92 4.15
C ASP A 3 7.32 25.72 3.65
N ASN A 4 7.09 24.86 2.67
CA ASN A 4 5.76 24.53 2.19
C ASN A 4 5.78 23.08 1.66
N PRO A 5 5.56 22.08 2.53
CA PRO A 5 5.41 20.71 2.08
C PRO A 5 4.20 20.64 1.13
N GLY A 6 4.41 20.09 -0.05
CA GLY A 6 3.34 19.86 -1.02
C GLY A 6 2.27 18.90 -0.49
N LEU A 7 1.29 18.61 -1.33
CA LEU A 7 0.26 17.61 -1.04
C LEU A 7 0.83 16.23 -1.43
N TYR A 8 1.40 15.53 -0.46
CA TYR A 8 2.02 14.21 -0.62
C TYR A 8 1.17 13.17 0.08
N ASP A 9 0.14 12.67 -0.59
CA ASP A 9 -0.77 11.66 -0.02
C ASP A 9 -0.05 10.34 0.28
N ASP A 10 0.90 9.93 -0.56
CA ASP A 10 1.78 8.79 -0.34
C ASP A 10 2.44 8.81 1.04
N LEU A 11 3.17 9.88 1.37
CA LEU A 11 3.84 10.02 2.66
C LEU A 11 2.86 10.07 3.84
N TYR A 12 1.73 10.75 3.67
CA TYR A 12 0.73 10.83 4.74
C TYR A 12 0.04 9.49 4.98
N MET A 13 -0.17 8.71 3.93
CA MET A 13 -0.74 7.38 4.04
C MET A 13 0.21 6.40 4.71
N ASP A 14 1.48 6.39 4.33
CA ASP A 14 2.51 5.59 4.98
C ASP A 14 2.57 5.86 6.48
N LEU A 15 2.63 7.12 6.87
CA LEU A 15 2.63 7.51 8.28
C LEU A 15 1.33 7.10 9.00
N THR A 16 0.19 7.17 8.32
CA THR A 16 -1.10 6.71 8.88
C THR A 16 -1.07 5.20 9.13
N PHE A 17 -0.49 4.42 8.23
CA PHE A 17 -0.40 2.97 8.39
C PHE A 17 0.63 2.55 9.44
N VAL A 18 1.74 3.26 9.56
CA VAL A 18 2.70 3.09 10.67
C VAL A 18 2.02 3.35 12.00
N ASP A 19 1.25 4.44 12.15
CA ASP A 19 0.51 4.77 13.38
C ASP A 19 -0.50 3.66 13.76
N VAL A 20 -1.13 3.03 12.78
CA VAL A 20 -2.02 1.87 13.02
C VAL A 20 -1.23 0.68 13.58
N PHE A 21 -0.05 0.39 13.03
CA PHE A 21 0.81 -0.68 13.55
C PHE A 21 1.33 -0.37 14.96
N GLU A 22 1.70 0.86 15.22
CA GLU A 22 2.12 1.28 16.56
C GLU A 22 1.01 1.12 17.60
N LYS A 23 -0.24 1.41 17.23
CA LYS A 23 -1.38 1.32 18.13
C LYS A 23 -1.92 -0.08 18.33
N TYR A 24 -1.95 -0.88 17.28
CA TYR A 24 -2.69 -2.16 17.27
C TYR A 24 -1.80 -3.38 17.03
N GLY A 25 -0.51 -3.18 16.80
CA GLY A 25 0.46 -4.25 16.51
C GLY A 25 0.42 -4.74 15.06
N LEU A 26 1.34 -5.64 14.73
CA LEU A 26 1.52 -6.15 13.37
C LEU A 26 0.32 -6.96 12.85
N ASP A 27 -0.48 -7.50 13.76
CA ASP A 27 -1.70 -8.26 13.44
C ASP A 27 -2.95 -7.37 13.29
N ALA A 28 -2.79 -6.04 13.31
CA ALA A 28 -3.89 -5.11 13.13
C ALA A 28 -4.81 -5.52 11.96
N PRO A 29 -6.13 -5.57 12.17
CA PRO A 29 -7.07 -5.94 11.11
C PRO A 29 -7.13 -4.86 10.04
N VAL A 30 -7.45 -5.25 8.80
CA VAL A 30 -7.56 -4.32 7.66
C VAL A 30 -8.53 -3.16 7.93
N ASP A 31 -9.58 -3.39 8.69
CA ASP A 31 -10.56 -2.35 9.06
C ASP A 31 -9.91 -1.21 9.88
N SER A 32 -8.87 -1.49 10.66
CA SER A 32 -8.14 -0.44 11.40
C SER A 32 -7.41 0.51 10.45
N PHE A 33 -6.74 -0.04 9.45
CA PHE A 33 -6.06 0.74 8.40
C PHE A 33 -7.07 1.53 7.56
N ALA A 34 -8.12 0.85 7.08
CA ALA A 34 -9.15 1.46 6.25
C ALA A 34 -9.86 2.61 6.97
N ASN A 35 -10.19 2.45 8.25
CA ASN A 35 -10.84 3.51 9.03
C ASN A 35 -9.89 4.67 9.36
N ALA A 36 -8.63 4.41 9.71
CA ALA A 36 -7.64 5.46 9.94
C ALA A 36 -7.44 6.30 8.68
N PHE A 37 -7.20 5.67 7.55
CA PHE A 37 -7.07 6.27 6.25
C PHE A 37 -8.31 7.08 5.83
N ALA A 38 -9.50 6.49 5.90
CA ALA A 38 -10.72 7.14 5.44
C ALA A 38 -11.08 8.39 6.26
N ARG A 39 -10.69 8.44 7.54
CA ARG A 39 -10.98 9.55 8.46
C ARG A 39 -9.85 10.58 8.55
N ALA A 40 -8.71 10.33 7.92
CA ALA A 40 -7.59 11.26 7.90
C ALA A 40 -7.95 12.57 7.17
N GLY A 41 -7.42 13.69 7.65
CA GLY A 41 -7.80 15.02 7.17
C GLY A 41 -7.02 15.52 5.95
N TYR A 42 -6.06 14.75 5.44
CA TYR A 42 -5.28 15.16 4.26
C TYR A 42 -6.00 14.89 2.94
N MET A 43 -5.59 15.60 1.89
CA MET A 43 -6.13 15.39 0.55
C MET A 43 -5.65 14.05 -0.01
N LEU A 44 -6.50 13.44 -0.83
CA LEU A 44 -6.23 12.21 -1.55
C LEU A 44 -6.62 12.36 -3.02
N TRP A 45 -6.03 11.53 -3.87
CA TRP A 45 -6.23 11.52 -5.31
C TRP A 45 -6.75 10.16 -5.79
N HIS A 46 -7.30 10.09 -6.98
CA HIS A 46 -7.64 8.89 -7.75
C HIS A 46 -8.17 7.70 -6.91
N ALA A 47 -7.44 6.57 -6.87
CA ALA A 47 -7.86 5.37 -6.15
C ALA A 47 -8.00 5.62 -4.64
N ASN A 48 -7.12 6.39 -4.05
CA ASN A 48 -7.18 6.78 -2.64
C ASN A 48 -8.45 7.57 -2.33
N GLN A 49 -8.79 8.56 -3.15
CA GLN A 49 -10.01 9.35 -3.01
C GLN A 49 -11.26 8.49 -3.17
N ALA A 50 -11.28 7.59 -4.17
CA ALA A 50 -12.39 6.67 -4.40
C ALA A 50 -12.56 5.70 -3.23
N ALA A 51 -11.47 5.13 -2.72
CA ALA A 51 -11.50 4.23 -1.57
C ALA A 51 -12.01 4.94 -0.30
N ARG A 52 -11.54 6.16 -0.02
CA ARG A 52 -12.06 6.98 1.09
C ARG A 52 -13.56 7.18 0.97
N TYR A 53 -14.04 7.60 -0.20
CA TYR A 53 -15.46 7.78 -0.46
C TYR A 53 -16.25 6.50 -0.20
N ASN A 54 -15.78 5.38 -0.73
CA ASN A 54 -16.41 4.07 -0.58
C ASN A 54 -16.51 3.66 0.90
N ILE A 55 -15.41 3.76 1.65
CA ILE A 55 -15.36 3.39 3.08
C ILE A 55 -16.33 4.26 3.90
N LEU A 56 -16.33 5.56 3.68
CA LEU A 56 -17.23 6.50 4.39
C LEU A 56 -18.69 6.27 4.05
N ASN A 57 -18.99 5.67 2.88
CA ASN A 57 -20.34 5.26 2.47
C ASN A 57 -20.67 3.79 2.77
N GLY A 58 -19.86 3.11 3.59
CA GLY A 58 -20.14 1.78 4.10
C GLY A 58 -19.62 0.61 3.26
N ILE A 59 -18.89 0.87 2.17
CA ILE A 59 -18.20 -0.17 1.40
C ILE A 59 -16.85 -0.45 2.05
N LYS A 60 -16.78 -1.54 2.80
CA LYS A 60 -15.58 -1.92 3.57
C LYS A 60 -14.45 -2.46 2.69
N ALA A 61 -13.22 -2.35 3.19
CA ALA A 61 -12.10 -3.09 2.64
C ALA A 61 -12.35 -4.62 2.73
N PRO A 62 -11.88 -5.41 1.77
CA PRO A 62 -11.14 -5.05 0.58
C PRO A 62 -12.00 -4.55 -0.61
N LEU A 63 -13.33 -4.51 -0.45
CA LEU A 63 -14.23 -4.11 -1.54
C LEU A 63 -14.15 -2.62 -1.89
N SER A 64 -13.61 -1.79 -0.99
CA SER A 64 -13.46 -0.34 -1.21
C SER A 64 -12.57 -0.02 -2.41
N GLY A 65 -11.50 -0.78 -2.63
CA GLY A 65 -10.59 -0.62 -3.78
C GLY A 65 -10.98 -1.44 -5.01
N HIS A 66 -11.99 -2.32 -4.89
CA HIS A 66 -12.32 -3.26 -5.95
C HIS A 66 -12.87 -2.54 -7.20
N TRP A 67 -12.50 -3.01 -8.39
CA TRP A 67 -12.89 -2.43 -9.69
C TRP A 67 -14.41 -2.29 -9.90
N LYS A 68 -15.24 -3.03 -9.18
CA LYS A 68 -16.71 -2.82 -9.18
C LYS A 68 -17.15 -1.54 -8.47
N ASN A 69 -16.33 -1.04 -7.56
CA ASN A 69 -16.65 0.08 -6.70
C ASN A 69 -15.73 1.29 -6.93
N SER A 70 -14.63 1.10 -7.68
CA SER A 70 -13.65 2.16 -7.98
C SER A 70 -13.27 2.11 -9.45
N PRO A 71 -13.48 3.20 -10.22
CA PRO A 71 -12.98 3.31 -11.59
C PRO A 71 -11.46 3.46 -11.64
N HIS A 72 -10.82 3.69 -10.51
CA HIS A 72 -9.40 3.93 -10.32
C HIS A 72 -8.65 2.71 -9.73
N ALA A 73 -9.26 1.53 -9.73
CA ALA A 73 -8.69 0.33 -9.10
C ALA A 73 -7.27 -0.02 -9.60
N ASP A 74 -6.98 0.25 -10.86
CA ASP A 74 -5.70 -0.05 -11.52
C ASP A 74 -4.72 1.15 -11.53
N ASP A 75 -5.08 2.28 -10.89
CA ASP A 75 -4.23 3.46 -10.84
C ASP A 75 -2.99 3.23 -9.93
N ILE A 76 -2.05 4.16 -10.00
CA ILE A 76 -0.70 4.04 -9.40
C ILE A 76 -0.67 4.14 -7.87
N ASP A 77 -1.75 4.54 -7.22
CA ASP A 77 -1.76 4.99 -5.82
C ASP A 77 -1.04 4.02 -4.87
N TYR A 78 -1.46 2.76 -4.81
CA TYR A 78 -0.79 1.81 -3.93
C TYR A 78 0.68 1.52 -4.33
N GLN A 79 1.04 1.71 -5.59
CA GLN A 79 2.42 1.52 -6.03
C GLN A 79 3.38 2.56 -5.42
N ILE A 80 2.91 3.79 -5.21
CA ILE A 80 3.70 4.86 -4.61
C ILE A 80 3.69 4.84 -3.08
N GLU A 81 2.83 4.03 -2.46
CA GLU A 81 2.68 3.87 -1.01
C GLU A 81 3.24 2.54 -0.51
N ALA A 82 3.77 1.71 -1.40
CA ALA A 82 4.19 0.35 -1.06
C ALA A 82 5.66 0.25 -0.62
N ASP A 83 6.36 1.32 -0.46
CA ASP A 83 7.68 1.35 0.19
C ASP A 83 7.56 1.01 1.69
N PHE A 84 6.51 1.48 2.36
CA PHE A 84 6.19 1.19 3.74
C PHE A 84 6.23 -0.32 4.09
N PRO A 85 5.49 -1.25 3.45
CA PRO A 85 5.59 -2.66 3.78
C PRO A 85 6.99 -3.24 3.55
N GLY A 86 7.73 -2.73 2.56
CA GLY A 86 9.11 -3.12 2.30
C GLY A 86 10.07 -2.65 3.37
N LEU A 87 9.96 -1.40 3.80
CA LEU A 87 10.76 -0.81 4.87
C LEU A 87 10.48 -1.47 6.23
N MET A 88 9.25 -1.90 6.48
CA MET A 88 8.85 -2.65 7.68
C MET A 88 9.32 -4.12 7.68
N SER A 89 9.78 -4.64 6.55
CA SER A 89 10.13 -6.05 6.37
C SER A 89 11.53 -6.24 5.77
N PRO A 90 12.62 -5.75 6.40
CA PRO A 90 13.96 -5.83 5.84
C PRO A 90 14.40 -7.27 5.56
N GLY A 91 14.70 -7.59 4.30
CA GLY A 91 15.12 -8.92 3.87
C GLY A 91 14.02 -9.99 3.90
N MET A 92 12.78 -9.61 4.17
CA MET A 92 11.63 -10.51 4.29
C MET A 92 10.54 -10.20 3.23
N PRO A 93 10.81 -10.43 1.94
CA PRO A 93 9.89 -10.03 0.87
C PRO A 93 8.52 -10.70 0.96
N ASN A 94 8.43 -11.91 1.52
CA ASN A 94 7.13 -12.56 1.74
C ASN A 94 6.29 -11.83 2.81
N ALA A 95 6.91 -11.31 3.87
CA ALA A 95 6.21 -10.51 4.86
C ALA A 95 5.75 -9.18 4.27
N ALA A 96 6.60 -8.52 3.48
CA ALA A 96 6.22 -7.32 2.73
C ALA A 96 4.99 -7.57 1.83
N SER A 97 4.99 -8.71 1.11
CA SER A 97 3.86 -9.09 0.26
C SER A 97 2.57 -9.35 1.04
N GLN A 98 2.65 -9.96 2.23
CA GLN A 98 1.47 -10.18 3.09
C GLN A 98 0.90 -8.87 3.63
N ILE A 99 1.75 -7.91 3.99
CA ILE A 99 1.31 -6.56 4.39
C ILE A 99 0.66 -5.87 3.19
N SER A 100 1.29 -5.94 2.01
CA SER A 100 0.78 -5.39 0.76
C SER A 100 -0.57 -5.97 0.37
N ASP A 101 -0.78 -7.28 0.55
CA ASP A 101 -2.07 -7.93 0.29
C ASP A 101 -3.16 -7.40 1.24
N LYS A 102 -2.83 -7.28 2.52
CA LYS A 102 -3.74 -6.76 3.53
C LYS A 102 -4.16 -5.32 3.26
N ILE A 103 -3.21 -4.44 2.93
CA ILE A 103 -3.42 -2.99 2.90
C ILE A 103 -3.76 -2.50 1.49
N GLY A 104 -3.09 -3.00 0.46
CA GLY A 104 -3.22 -2.50 -0.91
C GLY A 104 -4.63 -2.62 -1.48
N HIS A 105 -5.37 -3.63 -1.04
CA HIS A 105 -6.77 -3.81 -1.45
C HIS A 105 -7.76 -2.82 -0.80
N ILE A 106 -7.30 -1.96 0.10
CA ILE A 106 -8.12 -0.84 0.57
C ILE A 106 -8.44 0.10 -0.60
N MET A 107 -7.44 0.35 -1.50
CA MET A 107 -7.54 1.32 -2.59
C MET A 107 -7.38 0.72 -3.99
N ASN A 108 -6.58 -0.32 -4.18
CA ASN A 108 -6.23 -0.84 -5.51
C ASN A 108 -6.48 -2.34 -5.70
N TYR A 109 -6.65 -2.70 -6.96
CA TYR A 109 -6.69 -4.07 -7.50
C TYR A 109 -5.88 -4.10 -8.82
N GLY A 110 -5.79 -5.27 -9.45
CA GLY A 110 -5.15 -5.39 -10.76
C GLY A 110 -3.71 -4.89 -10.76
N ASP A 111 -3.33 -4.17 -11.81
CA ASP A 111 -1.95 -3.72 -12.03
C ASP A 111 -1.51 -2.70 -10.97
N GLY A 112 -2.39 -1.86 -10.45
CA GLY A 112 -2.10 -0.93 -9.36
C GLY A 112 -1.65 -1.66 -8.08
N TRP A 113 -2.36 -2.72 -7.72
CA TRP A 113 -1.99 -3.56 -6.57
C TRP A 113 -0.70 -4.37 -6.84
N TYR A 114 -0.57 -5.02 -8.03
CA TYR A 114 0.64 -5.76 -8.39
C TYR A 114 1.89 -4.88 -8.39
N GLY A 115 1.77 -3.65 -8.89
CA GLY A 115 2.83 -2.65 -8.85
C GLY A 115 3.30 -2.37 -7.44
N GLY A 116 2.37 -2.19 -6.50
CA GLY A 116 2.68 -1.99 -5.08
C GLY A 116 3.36 -3.20 -4.44
N VAL A 117 2.85 -4.41 -4.66
CA VAL A 117 3.50 -5.64 -4.17
C VAL A 117 4.94 -5.75 -4.67
N PHE A 118 5.17 -5.41 -5.94
CA PHE A 118 6.50 -5.40 -6.53
C PHE A 118 7.41 -4.37 -5.85
N MET A 119 6.93 -3.15 -5.63
CA MET A 119 7.69 -2.08 -4.95
C MET A 119 8.04 -2.47 -3.51
N GLY A 120 7.08 -2.94 -2.73
CA GLY A 120 7.32 -3.41 -1.36
C GLY A 120 8.36 -4.52 -1.28
N ALA A 121 8.31 -5.47 -2.21
CA ALA A 121 9.32 -6.52 -2.30
C ALA A 121 10.71 -5.98 -2.67
N MET A 122 10.79 -5.00 -3.57
CA MET A 122 12.06 -4.33 -3.92
C MET A 122 12.70 -3.63 -2.71
N TYR A 123 11.93 -2.84 -1.98
CA TYR A 123 12.42 -2.17 -0.77
C TYR A 123 12.89 -3.17 0.28
N SER A 124 12.12 -4.24 0.52
CA SER A 124 12.53 -5.32 1.43
C SER A 124 13.88 -5.93 1.06
N LEU A 125 14.09 -6.25 -0.22
CA LEU A 125 15.33 -6.86 -0.71
C LEU A 125 16.51 -5.89 -0.74
N ALA A 126 16.28 -4.59 -0.85
CA ALA A 126 17.34 -3.58 -0.87
C ALA A 126 18.21 -3.61 0.39
N PHE A 127 17.68 -4.02 1.52
CA PHE A 127 18.43 -4.15 2.78
C PHE A 127 19.49 -5.27 2.75
N THR A 128 19.32 -6.27 1.91
CA THR A 128 20.18 -7.47 1.91
C THR A 128 20.88 -7.70 0.58
N SER A 129 20.61 -6.87 -0.42
CA SER A 129 21.18 -7.01 -1.77
C SER A 129 22.13 -5.87 -2.12
N ASN A 130 23.36 -6.21 -2.51
CA ASN A 130 24.30 -5.27 -3.14
C ASN A 130 24.03 -5.09 -4.65
N LYS A 131 22.99 -5.73 -5.18
CA LYS A 131 22.62 -5.68 -6.60
C LYS A 131 21.28 -4.98 -6.73
N SER A 132 21.25 -3.89 -7.48
CA SER A 132 20.03 -3.22 -7.90
C SER A 132 19.11 -4.18 -8.73
N LEU A 133 18.27 -3.74 -9.53
CA LEU A 133 17.30 -4.40 -10.43
C LEU A 133 17.34 -5.94 -10.67
N PRO A 134 18.49 -6.67 -10.79
CA PRO A 134 18.44 -8.12 -11.03
C PRO A 134 17.82 -8.95 -9.88
N ALA A 135 17.86 -8.45 -8.66
CA ALA A 135 17.21 -9.12 -7.53
C ALA A 135 15.68 -9.00 -7.62
N ALA A 136 15.19 -7.85 -8.03
CA ALA A 136 13.76 -7.60 -8.25
C ALA A 136 13.19 -8.43 -9.43
N GLY A 137 13.95 -8.60 -10.51
CA GLY A 137 13.53 -9.41 -11.66
C GLY A 137 13.35 -10.90 -11.33
N ARG A 138 14.04 -11.44 -10.32
CA ARG A 138 13.80 -12.82 -9.85
C ARG A 138 12.53 -12.96 -9.03
N PHE A 139 12.08 -11.89 -8.40
CA PHE A 139 10.85 -11.88 -7.60
C PHE A 139 9.60 -11.88 -8.48
N THR A 140 9.61 -11.18 -9.61
CA THR A 140 8.49 -11.19 -10.58
C THR A 140 8.20 -12.57 -11.16
N LEU A 141 9.19 -13.45 -11.22
CA LEU A 141 8.98 -14.85 -11.67
C LEU A 141 8.26 -15.71 -10.62
N TRP A 142 8.25 -15.28 -9.37
CA TRP A 142 7.60 -16.01 -8.27
C TRP A 142 6.08 -15.83 -8.26
N PHE A 143 5.60 -14.65 -8.64
CA PHE A 143 4.16 -14.34 -8.76
C PHE A 143 3.48 -14.92 -10.01
N LYS A 144 4.23 -15.55 -10.93
CA LYS A 144 3.69 -16.16 -12.14
C LYS A 144 3.24 -17.61 -11.98
N LYS A 145 3.04 -18.11 -10.78
CA LYS A 145 2.42 -19.43 -10.59
C LYS A 145 0.94 -19.26 -10.25
N PRO A 146 0.05 -19.85 -11.07
CA PRO A 146 -1.37 -19.90 -10.79
C PRO A 146 -1.66 -20.70 -9.54
#